data_bb7d76cb2b759be0127a4bf39449d79e
#
_entry.id   bb7d76cb2b759be0127a4bf39449d79e
#
_cell.length_a   1.000
_cell.length_b   1.000
_cell.length_c   1.000
_cell.angle_alpha   90.00
_cell.angle_beta   90.00
_cell.angle_gamma   90.00
#
_symmetry.space_group_name_H-M   'P 1'
#
loop_
_entity.id
_entity.type
_entity.pdbx_description
1 polymer ?
#
loop_
_entity_poly.entity_id
_entity_poly.type
_entity_poly.pdbx_seq_one_letter_code
_entity_poly.pdbx_strand_id
1 'polypeptide(L)'
;MSKEKIMNRLATSKEDILAASRELIKENGWAAVSIRSVAAKCSVSAGTIYNYYESKAELLGATIESVWQEIFFHPEDNQVFHDVTTCISWIYERFKYGNKRFPGFFSLHSFGFMRKEKDDAHMGTYFKWAM
;
A
#
# COMPACT_ATOMS: atom_id res chain seq x y z
N MET A 1 -18.48 24.00 3.17
CA MET A 1 -17.80 23.17 2.20
C MET A 1 -16.34 23.49 2.06
N SER A 2 -15.98 24.70 1.66
CA SER A 2 -14.56 25.03 1.57
C SER A 2 -13.86 24.95 2.91
N LYS A 3 -14.56 25.21 3.97
CA LYS A 3 -14.03 25.11 5.32
C LYS A 3 -13.69 23.67 5.68
N GLU A 4 -14.56 22.75 5.33
CA GLU A 4 -14.32 21.33 5.53
C GLU A 4 -13.16 20.82 4.69
N LYS A 5 -13.05 21.28 3.45
CA LYS A 5 -11.95 20.93 2.58
C LYS A 5 -10.62 21.41 3.15
N ILE A 6 -10.61 22.62 3.70
CA ILE A 6 -9.41 23.17 4.31
C ILE A 6 -9.03 22.36 5.54
N MET A 7 -10.00 22.01 6.36
CA MET A 7 -9.76 21.21 7.56
C MET A 7 -9.31 19.81 7.19
N ASN A 8 -9.88 19.20 6.15
CA ASN A 8 -9.47 17.88 5.70
C ASN A 8 -8.03 17.88 5.21
N ARG A 9 -7.62 18.96 4.53
CA ARG A 9 -6.24 19.07 4.08
C ARG A 9 -5.28 19.23 5.24
N LEU A 10 -5.68 20.01 6.23
CA LEU A 10 -4.87 20.18 7.43
C LEU A 10 -4.83 18.93 8.28
N ALA A 11 -5.89 18.12 8.18
CA ALA A 11 -6.05 16.89 8.94
C ALA A 11 -5.70 15.64 8.14
N THR A 12 -4.98 15.78 7.03
CA THR A 12 -4.54 14.63 6.26
C THR A 12 -3.81 13.66 7.17
N SER A 13 -4.13 12.37 7.02
CA SER A 13 -3.61 11.32 7.87
C SER A 13 -2.79 10.33 7.05
N LYS A 14 -2.08 9.45 7.76
CA LYS A 14 -1.37 8.35 7.10
C LYS A 14 -2.33 7.48 6.30
N GLU A 15 -3.54 7.27 6.82
CA GLU A 15 -4.57 6.48 6.13
C GLU A 15 -4.95 7.12 4.80
N ASP A 16 -5.14 8.43 4.79
CA ASP A 16 -5.50 9.15 3.57
C ASP A 16 -4.37 9.06 2.54
N ILE A 17 -3.15 9.19 3.01
CA ILE A 17 -1.97 9.12 2.14
C ILE A 17 -1.84 7.72 1.52
N LEU A 18 -2.02 6.69 2.33
CA LEU A 18 -1.95 5.31 1.85
C LEU A 18 -3.09 4.98 0.91
N ALA A 19 -4.29 5.49 1.21
CA ALA A 19 -5.44 5.31 0.32
C ALA A 19 -5.17 5.95 -1.05
N ALA A 20 -4.58 7.14 -1.05
CA ALA A 20 -4.22 7.83 -2.29
C ALA A 20 -3.17 7.04 -3.06
N SER A 21 -2.18 6.49 -2.38
CA SER A 21 -1.15 5.67 -3.01
C SER A 21 -1.76 4.42 -3.65
N ARG A 22 -2.66 3.75 -2.95
CA ARG A 22 -3.33 2.56 -3.49
C ARG A 22 -4.15 2.90 -4.72
N GLU A 23 -4.86 4.04 -4.69
CA GLU A 23 -5.65 4.47 -5.85
C GLU A 23 -4.76 4.74 -7.06
N LEU A 24 -3.61 5.36 -6.85
CA LEU A 24 -2.66 5.61 -7.93
C LEU A 24 -2.18 4.30 -8.56
N ILE A 25 -1.93 3.29 -7.74
CA ILE A 25 -1.52 1.99 -8.24
C ILE A 25 -2.64 1.37 -9.08
N LYS A 26 -3.88 1.46 -8.62
CA LYS A 26 -5.03 0.91 -9.34
C LYS A 26 -5.23 1.60 -10.69
N GLU A 27 -5.06 2.92 -10.71
CA GLU A 27 -5.34 3.70 -11.91
C GLU A 27 -4.20 3.67 -12.93
N ASN A 28 -2.97 3.78 -12.46
CA ASN A 28 -1.84 4.02 -13.34
C ASN A 28 -0.66 3.09 -13.12
N GLY A 29 -0.77 2.15 -12.17
CA GLY A 29 0.28 1.20 -11.92
C GLY A 29 1.26 1.67 -10.86
N TRP A 30 2.15 0.76 -10.51
CA TRP A 30 3.09 0.94 -9.41
C TRP A 30 4.02 2.14 -9.60
N ALA A 31 4.47 2.35 -10.83
CA ALA A 31 5.41 3.42 -11.13
C ALA A 31 4.82 4.82 -10.94
N ALA A 32 3.50 4.93 -10.85
CA ALA A 32 2.83 6.22 -10.68
C ALA A 32 2.96 6.78 -9.27
N VAL A 33 3.37 5.97 -8.30
CA VAL A 33 3.46 6.42 -6.91
C VAL A 33 4.75 7.21 -6.70
N SER A 34 4.59 8.46 -6.28
CA SER A 34 5.70 9.33 -5.92
C SER A 34 5.20 10.31 -4.86
N ILE A 35 6.12 11.01 -4.21
CA ILE A 35 5.72 12.02 -3.22
C ILE A 35 4.80 13.06 -3.87
N ARG A 36 5.15 13.49 -5.09
CA ARG A 36 4.38 14.49 -5.81
C ARG A 36 3.00 14.01 -6.21
N SER A 37 2.92 12.81 -6.77
CA SER A 37 1.63 12.30 -7.24
C SER A 37 0.69 12.04 -6.07
N VAL A 38 1.22 11.53 -4.97
CA VAL A 38 0.42 11.30 -3.77
C VAL A 38 -0.05 12.62 -3.16
N ALA A 39 0.84 13.61 -3.09
CA ALA A 39 0.46 14.93 -2.59
C ALA A 39 -0.65 15.54 -3.43
N ALA A 40 -0.53 15.45 -4.76
CA ALA A 40 -1.56 15.96 -5.66
C ALA A 40 -2.89 15.25 -5.45
N LYS A 41 -2.85 13.94 -5.29
CA LYS A 41 -4.06 13.13 -5.05
C LYS A 41 -4.73 13.52 -3.74
N CYS A 42 -3.94 13.85 -2.72
CA CYS A 42 -4.45 14.25 -1.41
C CYS A 42 -4.80 15.75 -1.35
N SER A 43 -4.49 16.50 -2.40
CA SER A 43 -4.68 17.96 -2.43
C SER A 43 -3.88 18.67 -1.33
N VAL A 44 -2.66 18.20 -1.12
CA VAL A 44 -1.74 18.82 -0.16
C VAL A 44 -0.38 19.04 -0.83
N SER A 45 0.50 19.75 -0.12
CA SER A 45 1.84 19.97 -0.63
C SER A 45 2.72 18.75 -0.39
N ALA A 46 3.80 18.65 -1.16
CA ALA A 46 4.80 17.60 -0.94
C ALA A 46 5.36 17.65 0.47
N GLY A 47 5.53 18.87 1.00
CA GLY A 47 6.01 19.03 2.38
C GLY A 47 5.10 18.37 3.40
N THR A 48 3.79 18.39 3.15
CA THR A 48 2.84 17.72 4.03
C THR A 48 3.08 16.21 4.05
N ILE A 49 3.35 15.62 2.87
CA ILE A 49 3.65 14.19 2.81
C ILE A 49 4.93 13.88 3.58
N TYR A 50 5.95 14.73 3.46
CA TYR A 50 7.22 14.54 4.17
C TYR A 50 7.07 14.62 5.68
N ASN A 51 6.00 15.21 6.19
CA ASN A 51 5.72 15.18 7.63
C ASN A 51 5.35 13.79 8.12
N TYR A 52 4.89 12.92 7.23
CA TYR A 52 4.46 11.56 7.58
C TYR A 52 5.47 10.49 7.13
N TYR A 53 6.12 10.71 6.00
CA TYR A 53 7.07 9.76 5.42
C TYR A 53 8.32 10.51 4.98
N GLU A 54 9.44 10.15 5.54
CA GLU A 54 10.69 10.89 5.32
C GLU A 54 11.20 10.80 3.89
N SER A 55 10.85 9.74 3.18
CA SER A 55 11.37 9.50 1.85
C SER A 55 10.35 8.76 0.99
N LYS A 56 10.60 8.75 -0.31
CA LYS A 56 9.81 7.96 -1.23
C LYS A 56 9.86 6.47 -0.87
N ALA A 57 11.03 5.99 -0.46
CA ALA A 57 11.19 4.58 -0.08
C ALA A 57 10.32 4.23 1.11
N GLU A 58 10.26 5.12 2.10
CA GLU A 58 9.41 4.90 3.25
C GLU A 58 7.95 4.88 2.88
N LEU A 59 7.53 5.82 2.03
CA LEU A 59 6.15 5.84 1.52
C LEU A 59 5.81 4.57 0.76
N LEU A 60 6.71 4.13 -0.12
CA LEU A 60 6.49 2.91 -0.89
C LEU A 60 6.41 1.68 0.00
N GLY A 61 7.28 1.61 1.00
CA GLY A 61 7.25 0.49 1.95
C GLY A 61 5.92 0.41 2.69
N ALA A 62 5.45 1.55 3.18
CA ALA A 62 4.16 1.63 3.87
C ALA A 62 3.01 1.28 2.93
N THR A 63 3.11 1.69 1.66
CA THR A 63 2.09 1.39 0.66
C THR A 63 2.06 -0.11 0.38
N ILE A 64 3.22 -0.75 0.24
CA ILE A 64 3.30 -2.20 0.04
C ILE A 64 2.61 -2.93 1.19
N GLU A 65 2.94 -2.55 2.41
CA GLU A 65 2.31 -3.15 3.58
C GLU A 65 0.80 -2.98 3.56
N SER A 66 0.35 -1.78 3.21
CA SER A 66 -1.07 -1.46 3.13
C SER A 66 -1.79 -2.32 2.09
N VAL A 67 -1.14 -2.57 0.95
CA VAL A 67 -1.71 -3.42 -0.09
C VAL A 67 -1.80 -4.87 0.37
N TRP A 68 -0.74 -5.37 1.02
CA TRP A 68 -0.77 -6.72 1.60
C TRP A 68 -1.92 -6.89 2.58
N GLN A 69 -2.14 -5.87 3.42
CA GLN A 69 -3.24 -5.91 4.37
C GLN A 69 -4.60 -5.92 3.67
N GLU A 70 -4.76 -5.12 2.62
CA GLU A 70 -6.02 -5.11 1.89
C GLU A 70 -6.29 -6.45 1.23
N ILE A 71 -5.25 -7.12 0.72
CA ILE A 71 -5.41 -8.40 0.03
C ILE A 71 -5.70 -9.54 1.00
N PHE A 72 -4.96 -9.62 2.10
CA PHE A 72 -4.97 -10.80 2.96
C PHE A 72 -5.62 -10.62 4.31
N PHE A 73 -5.77 -9.40 4.78
CA PHE A 73 -6.27 -9.16 6.14
C PHE A 73 -7.52 -8.29 6.14
N HIS A 74 -8.44 -8.64 5.27
CA HIS A 74 -9.69 -7.91 5.19
C HIS A 74 -10.50 -8.15 6.47
N PRO A 75 -10.96 -7.08 7.16
CA PRO A 75 -11.63 -7.24 8.45
C PRO A 75 -12.91 -8.08 8.39
N GLU A 76 -13.53 -8.17 7.21
CA GLU A 76 -14.76 -8.92 7.04
C GLU A 76 -14.54 -10.41 6.82
N ASP A 77 -13.29 -10.80 6.59
CA ASP A 77 -12.96 -12.19 6.30
C ASP A 77 -12.58 -12.93 7.58
N ASN A 78 -13.58 -13.40 8.30
CA ASN A 78 -13.35 -14.30 9.43
C ASN A 78 -13.12 -15.71 8.90
N GLN A 79 -11.96 -15.91 8.27
CA GLN A 79 -11.67 -17.19 7.66
C GLN A 79 -11.21 -18.21 8.68
N VAL A 80 -11.93 -19.31 8.77
CA VAL A 80 -11.51 -20.47 9.53
C VAL A 80 -11.33 -21.60 8.53
N PHE A 81 -10.12 -22.16 8.50
CA PHE A 81 -9.82 -23.22 7.54
C PHE A 81 -9.91 -24.56 8.24
N HIS A 82 -10.68 -25.48 7.65
CA HIS A 82 -10.84 -26.81 8.19
C HIS A 82 -9.82 -27.79 7.61
N ASP A 83 -9.20 -27.45 6.48
CA ASP A 83 -8.17 -28.29 5.88
C ASP A 83 -7.24 -27.45 5.00
N VAL A 84 -6.18 -28.11 4.52
CA VAL A 84 -5.15 -27.47 3.71
C VAL A 84 -5.70 -27.01 2.36
N THR A 85 -6.58 -27.83 1.79
CA THR A 85 -7.17 -27.52 0.47
C THR A 85 -7.95 -26.22 0.50
N THR A 86 -8.76 -26.04 1.53
CA THR A 86 -9.53 -24.80 1.72
C THR A 86 -8.62 -23.61 1.89
N CYS A 87 -7.56 -23.78 2.67
CA CYS A 87 -6.59 -22.73 2.88
C CYS A 87 -5.91 -22.32 1.58
N ILE A 88 -5.46 -23.29 0.79
CA ILE A 88 -4.81 -23.03 -0.49
C ILE A 88 -5.76 -22.35 -1.46
N SER A 89 -7.01 -22.81 -1.50
CA SER A 89 -8.02 -22.18 -2.36
C SER A 89 -8.24 -20.72 -1.98
N TRP A 90 -8.28 -20.43 -0.68
CA TRP A 90 -8.43 -19.06 -0.21
C TRP A 90 -7.25 -18.20 -0.62
N ILE A 91 -6.03 -18.71 -0.45
CA ILE A 91 -4.83 -17.99 -0.85
C ILE A 91 -4.86 -17.69 -2.35
N TYR A 92 -5.23 -18.68 -3.15
CA TYR A 92 -5.32 -18.52 -4.60
C TYR A 92 -6.31 -17.42 -4.98
N GLU A 93 -7.47 -17.41 -4.34
CA GLU A 93 -8.48 -16.37 -4.60
C GLU A 93 -7.98 -14.99 -4.16
N ARG A 94 -7.21 -14.93 -3.07
CA ARG A 94 -6.61 -13.66 -2.64
C ARG A 94 -5.58 -13.15 -3.63
N PHE A 95 -4.76 -14.03 -4.18
CA PHE A 95 -3.82 -13.65 -5.22
C PHE A 95 -4.53 -13.14 -6.48
N LYS A 96 -5.59 -13.81 -6.88
CA LYS A 96 -6.39 -13.36 -8.02
C LYS A 96 -6.98 -11.98 -7.75
N TYR A 97 -7.55 -11.80 -6.59
CA TYR A 97 -8.11 -10.52 -6.19
C TYR A 97 -7.04 -9.43 -6.20
N GLY A 98 -5.91 -9.70 -5.59
CA GLY A 98 -4.83 -8.72 -5.51
C GLY A 98 -4.26 -8.36 -6.87
N ASN A 99 -4.11 -9.34 -7.73
CA ASN A 99 -3.58 -9.10 -9.07
C ASN A 99 -4.53 -8.27 -9.92
N LYS A 100 -5.82 -8.49 -9.75
CA LYS A 100 -6.83 -7.73 -10.46
C LYS A 100 -6.94 -6.30 -9.95
N ARG A 101 -6.88 -6.14 -8.63
CA ARG A 101 -7.07 -4.84 -8.00
C ARG A 101 -5.81 -3.98 -8.04
N PHE A 102 -4.65 -4.60 -7.92
CA PHE A 102 -3.36 -3.91 -7.96
C PHE A 102 -2.46 -4.54 -9.03
N PRO A 103 -2.72 -4.22 -10.30
CA PRO A 103 -1.94 -4.83 -11.39
C PRO A 103 -0.44 -4.63 -11.20
N GLY A 104 0.30 -5.71 -11.35
CA GLY A 104 1.74 -5.67 -11.23
C GLY A 104 2.28 -5.72 -9.81
N PHE A 105 1.41 -5.81 -8.81
CA PHE A 105 1.88 -5.85 -7.41
C PHE A 105 2.76 -7.06 -7.14
N PHE A 106 2.40 -8.21 -7.71
CA PHE A 106 3.16 -9.45 -7.53
C PHE A 106 4.23 -9.64 -8.59
N SER A 107 4.52 -8.60 -9.37
CA SER A 107 5.52 -8.68 -10.42
C SER A 107 6.93 -8.60 -9.82
N LEU A 108 7.92 -8.94 -10.64
CA LEU A 108 9.32 -8.83 -10.26
C LEU A 108 9.70 -7.42 -9.83
N HIS A 109 8.95 -6.42 -10.32
CA HIS A 109 9.22 -5.03 -9.98
C HIS A 109 9.03 -4.76 -8.48
N SER A 110 7.92 -5.22 -7.92
CA SER A 110 7.63 -5.08 -6.51
C SER A 110 8.64 -5.84 -5.65
N PHE A 111 8.95 -7.05 -6.06
CA PHE A 111 9.95 -7.85 -5.36
C PHE A 111 11.34 -7.28 -5.53
N GLY A 112 11.62 -6.68 -6.67
CA GLY A 112 12.88 -5.98 -6.91
C GLY A 112 13.08 -4.81 -5.96
N PHE A 113 12.02 -4.04 -5.74
CA PHE A 113 12.05 -2.96 -4.76
C PHE A 113 12.34 -3.49 -3.36
N MET A 114 11.62 -4.52 -2.95
CA MET A 114 11.80 -5.12 -1.63
C MET A 114 13.22 -5.65 -1.44
N ARG A 115 13.78 -6.24 -2.48
CA ARG A 115 15.14 -6.75 -2.43
C ARG A 115 16.17 -5.64 -2.33
N LYS A 116 15.95 -4.55 -3.06
CA LYS A 116 16.86 -3.41 -3.05
C LYS A 116 16.92 -2.75 -1.67
N GLU A 117 15.77 -2.68 -1.00
CA GLU A 117 15.66 -2.06 0.30
C GLU A 117 15.99 -3.03 1.45
N LYS A 118 16.39 -4.25 1.10
CA LYS A 118 16.64 -5.29 2.09
C LYS A 118 17.74 -4.90 3.08
N ASP A 119 18.65 -4.05 2.65
CA ASP A 119 19.75 -3.63 3.50
C ASP A 119 19.34 -2.57 4.51
N ASP A 120 18.15 -2.00 4.36
CA ASP A 120 17.64 -1.02 5.30
C ASP A 120 16.88 -1.69 6.43
N ALA A 121 17.05 -1.14 7.64
CA ALA A 121 16.38 -1.68 8.82
C ALA A 121 14.87 -1.73 8.67
N HIS A 122 14.29 -0.77 7.94
CA HIS A 122 12.86 -0.72 7.72
C HIS A 122 12.35 -1.92 6.93
N MET A 123 13.12 -2.34 5.94
CA MET A 123 12.69 -3.46 5.10
C MET A 123 12.76 -4.80 5.83
N GLY A 124 13.59 -4.88 6.84
CA GLY A 124 13.60 -6.07 7.68
C GLY A 124 12.24 -6.34 8.30
N THR A 125 11.55 -5.27 8.69
CA THR A 125 10.21 -5.37 9.27
C THR A 125 9.20 -5.87 8.23
N TYR A 126 9.25 -5.32 7.04
CA TYR A 126 8.33 -5.74 5.97
C TYR A 126 8.58 -7.18 5.55
N PHE A 127 9.83 -7.58 5.53
CA PHE A 127 10.17 -8.97 5.23
C PHE A 127 9.59 -9.93 6.24
N LYS A 128 9.64 -9.59 7.50
CA LYS A 128 9.03 -10.40 8.56
C LYS A 128 7.54 -10.54 8.34
N TRP A 129 6.90 -9.46 7.91
CA TRP A 129 5.46 -9.46 7.64
C TRP A 129 5.09 -10.32 6.44
N ALA A 130 5.91 -10.28 5.39
CA ALA A 130 5.66 -11.02 4.17
C ALA A 130 5.85 -12.54 4.34
N MET A 131 6.62 -12.93 5.32
CA MET A 131 6.89 -14.33 5.61
C MET A 131 6.01 -14.86 6.70
#